data_61c51e020ca91fea8eed9015baf05aac
#
_entry.id   61c51e020ca91fea8eed9015baf05aac
#
_cell.length_a   1.000
_cell.length_b   1.000
_cell.length_c   1.000
_cell.angle_alpha   90.00
_cell.angle_beta   90.00
_cell.angle_gamma   90.00
#
_symmetry.space_group_name_H-M   'P 1'
#
loop_
_entity.id
_entity.type
_entity.pdbx_description
1 polymer ?
#
loop_
_entity_poly.entity_id
_entity_poly.type
_entity_poly.pdbx_seq_one_letter_code
_entity_poly.pdbx_strand_id
1 'polypeptide(L)'
;LYVLYIALTLLNILFLLAGKMPLFDALCTAFGTAGTGGFGIKNDSIAGYSIYIQWVCTVFMMLFGVNFNCYYLLIMRQFKALFKNEEIRCYFGISIMSAALIAIDIRKIYPTIHETIRHACFQVASIMTTTGFATTDFDTWPSFSKTILLTLMVIGACAGSTGGGLKCARVLLLFKNLRRNIHKILHPRRVQVVHVDG
;
A
#
# COMPACT_ATOMS: atom_id res chain seq x y z
N LEU A 1 10.20 16.97 5.01
CA LEU A 1 9.05 16.12 4.74
C LEU A 1 8.09 16.75 3.75
N TYR A 2 7.63 18.00 3.95
CA TYR A 2 6.68 18.68 3.05
C TYR A 2 7.19 18.79 1.61
N VAL A 3 8.46 19.13 1.42
CA VAL A 3 9.07 19.22 0.07
C VAL A 3 9.00 17.87 -0.65
N LEU A 4 9.26 16.77 0.05
CA LEU A 4 9.17 15.42 -0.51
C LEU A 4 7.73 15.06 -0.90
N TYR A 5 6.77 15.40 -0.05
CA TYR A 5 5.37 15.19 -0.33
C TYR A 5 4.92 15.95 -1.59
N ILE A 6 5.28 17.23 -1.68
CA ILE A 6 4.96 18.07 -2.85
C ILE A 6 5.66 17.53 -4.11
N ALA A 7 6.94 17.18 -4.01
CA ALA A 7 7.69 16.63 -5.15
C ALA A 7 7.07 15.32 -5.66
N LEU A 8 6.67 14.42 -4.75
CA LEU A 8 6.02 13.16 -5.11
C LEU A 8 4.65 13.40 -5.76
N THR A 9 3.89 14.39 -5.26
CA THR A 9 2.59 14.77 -5.83
C THR A 9 2.75 15.35 -7.23
N LEU A 10 3.70 16.26 -7.43
CA LEU A 10 4.01 16.82 -8.76
C LEU A 10 4.46 15.73 -9.74
N LEU A 11 5.30 14.81 -9.27
CA LEU A 11 5.72 13.68 -10.07
C LEU A 11 4.52 12.81 -10.49
N ASN A 12 3.59 12.53 -9.57
CA ASN A 12 2.36 11.81 -9.88
C ASN A 12 1.55 12.51 -10.96
N ILE A 13 1.34 13.84 -10.83
CA ILE A 13 0.63 14.63 -11.85
C ILE A 13 1.31 14.50 -13.22
N LEU A 14 2.63 14.61 -13.29
CA LEU A 14 3.38 14.48 -14.54
C LEU A 14 3.19 13.11 -15.20
N PHE A 15 3.25 12.02 -14.42
CA PHE A 15 3.01 10.67 -14.94
C PHE A 15 1.56 10.47 -15.41
N LEU A 16 0.57 11.01 -14.71
CA LEU A 16 -0.83 10.93 -15.13
C LEU A 16 -1.06 11.72 -16.42
N LEU A 17 -0.48 12.92 -16.58
CA LEU A 17 -0.53 13.70 -17.81
C LEU A 17 0.18 12.99 -18.97
N ALA A 18 1.32 12.36 -18.73
CA ALA A 18 2.02 11.53 -19.74
C ALA A 18 1.12 10.37 -20.21
N GLY A 19 0.23 9.86 -19.38
CA GLY A 19 -0.80 8.88 -19.73
C GLY A 19 -1.99 9.46 -20.50
N LYS A 20 -1.93 10.73 -20.93
CA LYS A 20 -3.00 11.46 -21.65
C LYS A 20 -4.28 11.63 -20.80
N MET A 21 -4.17 11.69 -19.49
CA MET A 21 -5.28 12.05 -18.62
C MET A 21 -5.58 13.56 -18.75
N PRO A 22 -6.85 14.01 -18.81
CA PRO A 22 -7.17 15.44 -18.78
C PRO A 22 -6.56 16.12 -17.55
N LEU A 23 -6.14 17.37 -17.69
CA LEU A 23 -5.43 18.10 -16.61
C LEU A 23 -6.22 18.11 -15.30
N PHE A 24 -7.52 18.39 -15.38
CA PHE A 24 -8.39 18.42 -14.21
C PHE A 24 -8.47 17.06 -13.52
N ASP A 25 -8.68 16.00 -14.30
CA ASP A 25 -8.74 14.63 -13.79
C ASP A 25 -7.39 14.20 -13.17
N ALA A 26 -6.28 14.58 -13.82
CA ALA A 26 -4.93 14.28 -13.31
C ALA A 26 -4.66 14.99 -11.97
N LEU A 27 -5.06 16.25 -11.82
CA LEU A 27 -4.92 16.99 -10.56
C LEU A 27 -5.76 16.36 -9.44
N CYS A 28 -7.05 16.12 -9.69
CA CYS A 28 -7.94 15.53 -8.70
C CYS A 28 -7.49 14.12 -8.30
N THR A 29 -7.10 13.29 -9.28
CA THR A 29 -6.59 11.93 -9.01
C THR A 29 -5.28 11.97 -8.23
N ALA A 30 -4.36 12.88 -8.58
CA ALA A 30 -3.08 13.00 -7.87
C ALA A 30 -3.29 13.46 -6.43
N PHE A 31 -4.16 14.44 -6.18
CA PHE A 31 -4.48 14.88 -4.82
C PHE A 31 -5.23 13.80 -4.04
N GLY A 32 -6.15 13.06 -4.69
CA GLY A 32 -6.83 11.91 -4.11
C GLY A 32 -5.87 10.79 -3.74
N THR A 33 -4.82 10.56 -4.56
CA THR A 33 -3.76 9.58 -4.27
C THR A 33 -2.87 10.05 -3.13
N ALA A 34 -2.42 11.30 -3.17
CA ALA A 34 -1.51 11.87 -2.17
C ALA A 34 -2.15 12.00 -0.80
N GLY A 35 -3.41 12.45 -0.75
CA GLY A 35 -4.19 12.56 0.48
C GLY A 35 -4.89 11.26 0.90
N THR A 36 -4.71 10.17 0.13
CA THR A 36 -5.41 8.88 0.35
C THR A 36 -6.92 9.04 0.48
N GLY A 37 -7.51 9.89 -0.40
CA GLY A 37 -8.93 10.24 -0.35
C GLY A 37 -9.83 9.36 -1.22
N GLY A 38 -9.32 8.83 -2.34
CA GLY A 38 -10.01 7.89 -3.23
C GLY A 38 -11.23 8.45 -3.98
N PHE A 39 -11.40 9.75 -3.98
CA PHE A 39 -12.51 10.37 -4.70
C PHE A 39 -12.19 10.45 -6.19
N GLY A 40 -12.82 9.59 -6.98
CA GLY A 40 -12.76 9.64 -8.44
C GLY A 40 -13.73 10.67 -9.01
N ILE A 41 -13.40 11.24 -10.18
CA ILE A 41 -14.28 12.16 -10.90
C ILE A 41 -15.39 11.39 -11.63
N LYS A 42 -15.06 10.17 -12.09
CA LYS A 42 -15.99 9.28 -12.76
C LYS A 42 -16.63 8.31 -11.78
N ASN A 43 -17.87 7.89 -12.08
CA ASN A 43 -18.59 6.91 -11.27
C ASN A 43 -17.90 5.54 -11.21
N ASP A 44 -17.13 5.19 -12.25
CA ASP A 44 -16.35 3.96 -12.35
C ASP A 44 -14.93 4.11 -11.78
N SER A 45 -14.66 5.21 -11.06
CA SER A 45 -13.38 5.53 -10.43
C SER A 45 -12.23 5.54 -11.45
N ILE A 46 -11.24 4.64 -11.33
CA ILE A 46 -10.08 4.55 -12.25
C ILE A 46 -10.28 3.49 -13.35
N ALA A 47 -11.39 2.73 -13.33
CA ALA A 47 -11.65 1.65 -14.30
C ALA A 47 -11.70 2.15 -15.74
N GLY A 48 -12.29 3.32 -16.01
CA GLY A 48 -12.44 3.90 -17.34
C GLY A 48 -11.18 4.54 -17.93
N TYR A 49 -10.03 4.51 -17.23
CA TYR A 49 -8.78 5.04 -17.72
C TYR A 49 -7.87 3.93 -18.28
N SER A 50 -6.81 4.33 -19.00
CA SER A 50 -5.88 3.40 -19.63
C SER A 50 -5.16 2.51 -18.62
N ILE A 51 -4.69 1.34 -19.08
CA ILE A 51 -3.90 0.40 -18.27
C ILE A 51 -2.67 1.09 -17.66
N TYR A 52 -2.03 2.00 -18.42
CA TYR A 52 -0.90 2.78 -17.94
C TYR A 52 -1.27 3.63 -16.71
N ILE A 53 -2.38 4.35 -16.75
CA ILE A 53 -2.86 5.19 -15.64
C ILE A 53 -3.15 4.34 -14.41
N GLN A 54 -3.78 3.17 -14.58
CA GLN A 54 -4.04 2.25 -13.48
C GLN A 54 -2.75 1.80 -12.79
N TRP A 55 -1.69 1.47 -13.54
CA TRP A 55 -0.38 1.14 -12.98
C TRP A 55 0.29 2.33 -12.30
N VAL A 56 0.22 3.52 -12.89
CA VAL A 56 0.73 4.75 -12.26
C VAL A 56 0.05 4.97 -10.91
N CYS A 57 -1.28 4.91 -10.86
CA CYS A 57 -2.01 5.04 -9.59
C CYS A 57 -1.59 3.96 -8.58
N THR A 58 -1.45 2.69 -9.00
CA THR A 58 -1.01 1.61 -8.12
C THR A 58 0.34 1.91 -7.48
N VAL A 59 1.32 2.29 -8.30
CA VAL A 59 2.68 2.58 -7.82
C VAL A 59 2.68 3.79 -6.89
N PHE A 60 1.99 4.88 -7.26
CA PHE A 60 1.97 6.07 -6.42
C PHE A 60 1.18 5.87 -5.12
N MET A 61 0.07 5.13 -5.11
CA MET A 61 -0.60 4.72 -3.87
C MET A 61 0.38 4.00 -2.94
N MET A 62 1.11 3.01 -3.46
CA MET A 62 2.11 2.29 -2.67
C MET A 62 3.22 3.21 -2.16
N LEU A 63 3.71 4.15 -2.97
CA LEU A 63 4.72 5.13 -2.57
C LEU A 63 4.21 6.06 -1.45
N PHE A 64 3.02 6.62 -1.57
CA PHE A 64 2.44 7.45 -0.51
C PHE A 64 2.14 6.67 0.78
N GLY A 65 1.98 5.34 0.69
CA GLY A 65 1.85 4.44 1.83
C GLY A 65 3.16 4.15 2.57
N VAL A 66 4.32 4.50 2.03
CA VAL A 66 5.63 4.34 2.69
C VAL A 66 5.87 5.47 3.69
N ASN A 67 6.61 5.18 4.76
CA ASN A 67 7.06 6.17 5.71
C ASN A 67 7.95 7.25 5.06
N PHE A 68 7.57 8.52 5.17
CA PHE A 68 8.32 9.63 4.56
C PHE A 68 9.76 9.78 5.07
N ASN A 69 10.08 9.31 6.27
CA ASN A 69 11.45 9.27 6.76
C ASN A 69 12.35 8.36 5.91
N CYS A 70 11.78 7.34 5.27
CA CYS A 70 12.52 6.44 4.39
C CYS A 70 12.98 7.12 3.11
N TYR A 71 12.19 8.07 2.60
CA TYR A 71 12.61 8.92 1.46
C TYR A 71 13.76 9.84 1.84
N TYR A 72 13.78 10.35 3.08
CA TYR A 72 14.92 11.12 3.58
C TYR A 72 16.18 10.26 3.63
N LEU A 73 16.11 9.03 4.13
CA LEU A 73 17.23 8.09 4.12
C LEU A 73 17.70 7.76 2.69
N LEU A 74 16.77 7.66 1.74
CA LEU A 74 17.07 7.44 0.33
C LEU A 74 17.89 8.59 -0.26
N ILE A 75 17.50 9.85 0.02
CA ILE A 75 18.22 11.06 -0.43
C ILE A 75 19.60 11.12 0.19
N MET A 76 19.73 10.77 1.47
CA MET A 76 21.00 10.68 2.18
C MET A 76 21.88 9.49 1.74
N ARG A 77 21.44 8.73 0.73
CA ARG A 77 22.11 7.53 0.19
C ARG A 77 22.39 6.43 1.23
N GLN A 78 21.62 6.40 2.31
CA GLN A 78 21.74 5.39 3.36
C GLN A 78 20.91 4.14 3.03
N PHE A 79 21.18 3.52 1.90
CA PHE A 79 20.43 2.34 1.42
C PHE A 79 20.41 1.17 2.40
N LYS A 80 21.53 0.94 3.13
CA LYS A 80 21.62 -0.13 4.13
C LYS A 80 20.61 0.05 5.26
N ALA A 81 20.42 1.30 5.74
CA ALA A 81 19.43 1.62 6.77
C ALA A 81 18.00 1.43 6.23
N LEU A 82 17.75 1.83 4.99
CA LEU A 82 16.46 1.66 4.34
C LEU A 82 16.04 0.18 4.25
N PHE A 83 16.92 -0.68 3.73
CA PHE A 83 16.65 -2.12 3.62
C PHE A 83 16.63 -2.86 4.95
N LYS A 84 17.25 -2.30 5.99
CA LYS A 84 17.22 -2.87 7.35
C LYS A 84 15.91 -2.51 8.08
N ASN A 85 15.18 -1.48 7.61
CA ASN A 85 13.92 -1.05 8.23
C ASN A 85 12.88 -2.16 8.17
N GLU A 86 12.47 -2.66 9.32
CA GLU A 86 11.55 -3.79 9.48
C GLU A 86 10.14 -3.43 9.01
N GLU A 87 9.72 -2.18 9.21
CA GLU A 87 8.39 -1.72 8.82
C GLU A 87 8.21 -1.76 7.30
N ILE A 88 9.18 -1.26 6.53
CA ILE A 88 9.14 -1.28 5.06
C ILE A 88 9.09 -2.72 4.54
N ARG A 89 9.93 -3.59 5.09
CA ARG A 89 9.95 -5.00 4.70
C ARG A 89 8.63 -5.69 4.98
N CYS A 90 8.02 -5.40 6.12
CA CYS A 90 6.71 -5.91 6.50
C CYS A 90 5.62 -5.39 5.55
N TYR A 91 5.61 -4.09 5.26
CA TYR A 91 4.66 -3.44 4.38
C TYR A 91 4.68 -4.04 2.96
N PHE A 92 5.85 -4.06 2.31
CA PHE A 92 5.97 -4.65 0.97
C PHE A 92 5.74 -6.17 0.98
N GLY A 93 6.19 -6.88 2.03
CA GLY A 93 5.96 -8.31 2.18
C GLY A 93 4.47 -8.65 2.26
N ILE A 94 3.71 -7.94 3.08
CA ILE A 94 2.25 -8.13 3.19
C ILE A 94 1.57 -7.78 1.86
N SER A 95 1.93 -6.65 1.24
CA SER A 95 1.34 -6.22 -0.03
C SER A 95 1.56 -7.23 -1.15
N ILE A 96 2.80 -7.68 -1.35
CA ILE A 96 3.14 -8.63 -2.41
C ILE A 96 2.48 -9.99 -2.17
N MET A 97 2.51 -10.48 -0.93
CA MET A 97 1.90 -11.76 -0.57
C MET A 97 0.38 -11.73 -0.77
N SER A 98 -0.27 -10.67 -0.32
CA SER A 98 -1.72 -10.50 -0.49
C SER A 98 -2.11 -10.37 -1.96
N ALA A 99 -1.34 -9.61 -2.76
CA ALA A 99 -1.59 -9.49 -4.20
C ALA A 99 -1.42 -10.83 -4.91
N ALA A 100 -0.41 -11.62 -4.54
CA ALA A 100 -0.21 -12.96 -5.11
C ALA A 100 -1.34 -13.93 -4.74
N LEU A 101 -1.76 -13.95 -3.48
CA LEU A 101 -2.87 -14.82 -3.03
C LEU A 101 -4.19 -14.45 -3.71
N ILE A 102 -4.51 -13.15 -3.79
CA ILE A 102 -5.71 -12.67 -4.49
C ILE A 102 -5.61 -13.00 -5.98
N ALA A 103 -4.47 -12.77 -6.64
CA ALA A 103 -4.30 -13.08 -8.05
C ALA A 103 -4.50 -14.56 -8.37
N ILE A 104 -4.07 -15.46 -7.50
CA ILE A 104 -4.31 -16.90 -7.65
C ILE A 104 -5.80 -17.22 -7.53
N ASP A 105 -6.48 -16.63 -6.57
CA ASP A 105 -7.90 -16.88 -6.27
C ASP A 105 -8.83 -16.35 -7.37
N ILE A 106 -8.56 -15.14 -7.91
CA ILE A 106 -9.38 -14.51 -8.96
C ILE A 106 -8.97 -14.89 -10.39
N ARG A 107 -7.97 -15.76 -10.55
CA ARG A 107 -7.43 -16.14 -11.89
C ARG A 107 -8.49 -16.65 -12.86
N LYS A 108 -9.53 -17.29 -12.36
CA LYS A 108 -10.62 -17.85 -13.19
C LYS A 108 -11.67 -16.81 -13.61
N ILE A 109 -11.65 -15.62 -13.01
CA ILE A 109 -12.63 -14.55 -13.28
C ILE A 109 -12.21 -13.73 -14.51
N TYR A 110 -10.90 -13.53 -14.67
CA TYR A 110 -10.36 -12.69 -15.74
C TYR A 110 -9.75 -13.52 -16.87
N PRO A 111 -9.89 -13.08 -18.14
CA PRO A 111 -9.43 -13.85 -19.31
C PRO A 111 -7.89 -13.92 -19.39
N THR A 112 -7.19 -12.90 -18.90
CA THR A 112 -5.72 -12.84 -18.97
C THR A 112 -5.07 -12.74 -17.60
N ILE A 113 -3.89 -13.38 -17.46
CA ILE A 113 -3.08 -13.31 -16.23
C ILE A 113 -2.67 -11.86 -15.93
N HIS A 114 -2.40 -11.08 -16.97
CA HIS A 114 -2.00 -9.67 -16.82
C HIS A 114 -3.11 -8.82 -16.19
N GLU A 115 -4.36 -9.02 -16.61
CA GLU A 115 -5.51 -8.35 -15.99
C GLU A 115 -5.72 -8.77 -14.55
N THR A 116 -5.61 -10.07 -14.29
CA THR A 116 -5.69 -10.63 -12.93
C THR A 116 -4.69 -9.97 -11.98
N ILE A 117 -3.41 -9.91 -12.39
CA ILE A 117 -2.35 -9.29 -11.58
C ILE A 117 -2.60 -7.80 -11.40
N ARG A 118 -3.00 -7.09 -12.46
CA ARG A 118 -3.27 -5.66 -12.42
C ARG A 118 -4.37 -5.32 -11.40
N HIS A 119 -5.53 -6.01 -11.49
CA HIS A 119 -6.64 -5.75 -10.57
C HIS A 119 -6.30 -6.16 -9.14
N ALA A 120 -5.60 -7.29 -8.94
CA ALA A 120 -5.14 -7.69 -7.62
C ALA A 120 -4.17 -6.68 -6.99
N CYS A 121 -3.14 -6.25 -7.73
CA CYS A 121 -2.17 -5.26 -7.25
C CYS A 121 -2.82 -3.91 -6.98
N PHE A 122 -3.70 -3.45 -7.89
CA PHE A 122 -4.40 -2.19 -7.72
C PHE A 122 -5.26 -2.20 -6.46
N GLN A 123 -6.07 -3.25 -6.29
CA GLN A 123 -7.01 -3.32 -5.17
C GLN A 123 -6.27 -3.46 -3.83
N VAL A 124 -5.18 -4.26 -3.78
CA VAL A 124 -4.33 -4.35 -2.59
C VAL A 124 -3.70 -3.00 -2.26
N ALA A 125 -3.14 -2.29 -3.25
CA ALA A 125 -2.58 -0.96 -3.05
C ALA A 125 -3.64 0.01 -2.51
N SER A 126 -4.81 0.06 -3.15
CA SER A 126 -5.91 0.95 -2.80
C SER A 126 -6.42 0.73 -1.37
N ILE A 127 -6.64 -0.51 -0.97
CA ILE A 127 -7.16 -0.86 0.36
C ILE A 127 -6.09 -0.69 1.44
N MET A 128 -4.87 -1.19 1.22
CA MET A 128 -3.80 -1.15 2.22
C MET A 128 -3.34 0.28 2.52
N THR A 129 -3.32 1.15 1.50
CA THR A 129 -2.99 2.57 1.69
C THR A 129 -4.18 3.42 2.13
N THR A 130 -5.36 2.79 2.26
CA THR A 130 -6.63 3.46 2.60
C THR A 130 -7.01 4.57 1.60
N THR A 131 -6.59 4.43 0.34
CA THR A 131 -6.92 5.39 -0.71
C THR A 131 -8.37 5.23 -1.18
N GLY A 132 -8.82 4.01 -1.50
CA GLY A 132 -10.20 3.73 -1.87
C GLY A 132 -10.55 3.85 -3.35
N PHE A 133 -9.58 4.03 -4.26
CA PHE A 133 -9.82 3.92 -5.70
C PHE A 133 -10.15 2.47 -6.09
N ALA A 134 -10.95 2.30 -7.14
CA ALA A 134 -11.31 1.00 -7.68
C ALA A 134 -11.08 0.93 -9.20
N THR A 135 -10.70 -0.25 -9.69
CA THR A 135 -10.61 -0.58 -11.13
C THR A 135 -11.60 -1.65 -11.53
N THR A 136 -12.26 -2.27 -10.57
CA THR A 136 -13.26 -3.31 -10.75
C THR A 136 -14.12 -3.43 -9.50
N ASP A 137 -15.29 -4.00 -9.65
CA ASP A 137 -16.15 -4.34 -8.52
C ASP A 137 -15.63 -5.62 -7.86
N PHE A 138 -15.02 -5.46 -6.68
CA PHE A 138 -14.48 -6.58 -5.89
C PHE A 138 -15.57 -7.34 -5.12
N ASP A 139 -16.81 -6.87 -5.11
CA ASP A 139 -17.92 -7.62 -4.50
C ASP A 139 -18.23 -8.92 -5.26
N THR A 140 -17.85 -8.98 -6.54
CA THR A 140 -17.93 -10.19 -7.35
C THR A 140 -16.83 -11.22 -7.07
N TRP A 141 -15.81 -10.85 -6.28
CA TRP A 141 -14.67 -11.72 -5.98
C TRP A 141 -15.02 -12.79 -4.94
N PRO A 142 -14.27 -13.91 -4.91
CA PRO A 142 -14.46 -14.95 -3.92
C PRO A 142 -14.30 -14.44 -2.48
N SER A 143 -14.97 -15.10 -1.54
CA SER A 143 -14.93 -14.72 -0.11
C SER A 143 -13.52 -14.71 0.48
N PHE A 144 -12.62 -15.55 -0.03
CA PHE A 144 -11.20 -15.57 0.39
C PHE A 144 -10.51 -14.27 0.07
N SER A 145 -10.61 -13.78 -1.17
CA SER A 145 -10.05 -12.48 -1.57
C SER A 145 -10.62 -11.33 -0.79
N LYS A 146 -11.94 -11.31 -0.54
CA LYS A 146 -12.59 -10.29 0.30
C LYS A 146 -12.07 -10.29 1.73
N THR A 147 -11.85 -11.47 2.31
CA THR A 147 -11.29 -11.59 3.67
C THR A 147 -9.87 -11.04 3.75
N ILE A 148 -9.04 -11.27 2.72
CA ILE A 148 -7.71 -10.67 2.65
C ILE A 148 -7.81 -9.15 2.59
N LEU A 149 -8.67 -8.60 1.72
CA LEU A 149 -8.86 -7.15 1.61
C LEU A 149 -9.34 -6.53 2.93
N LEU A 150 -10.29 -7.17 3.61
CA LEU A 150 -10.75 -6.73 4.95
C LEU A 150 -9.59 -6.71 5.97
N THR A 151 -8.75 -7.73 5.96
CA THR A 151 -7.57 -7.80 6.83
C THR A 151 -6.59 -6.66 6.53
N LEU A 152 -6.34 -6.38 5.24
CA LEU A 152 -5.47 -5.26 4.81
C LEU A 152 -6.03 -3.90 5.22
N MET A 153 -7.36 -3.72 5.16
CA MET A 153 -8.02 -2.50 5.60
C MET A 153 -7.75 -2.19 7.08
N VAL A 154 -7.70 -3.23 7.93
CA VAL A 154 -7.37 -3.10 9.36
C VAL A 154 -5.87 -2.79 9.55
N ILE A 155 -4.99 -3.47 8.83
CA ILE A 155 -3.53 -3.30 8.97
C ILE A 155 -3.11 -1.88 8.57
N GLY A 156 -3.52 -1.43 7.37
CA GLY A 156 -3.19 -0.10 6.85
C GLY A 156 -1.73 0.05 6.38
N ALA A 157 -1.32 1.30 6.16
CA ALA A 157 -0.01 1.68 5.63
C ALA A 157 1.08 1.84 6.71
N CYS A 158 2.28 2.31 6.33
CA CYS A 158 3.39 2.58 7.26
C CYS A 158 3.07 3.75 8.21
N ALA A 159 3.69 3.76 9.38
CA ALA A 159 3.70 4.93 10.27
C ALA A 159 4.43 6.10 9.59
N GLY A 160 3.92 7.33 9.75
CA GLY A 160 4.48 8.50 9.08
C GLY A 160 4.26 8.54 7.56
N SER A 161 3.27 7.78 7.05
CA SER A 161 2.70 7.90 5.70
C SER A 161 1.37 8.66 5.73
N THR A 162 0.80 8.97 4.57
CA THR A 162 -0.52 9.59 4.46
C THR A 162 -1.67 8.60 4.73
N GLY A 163 -1.43 7.31 4.58
CA GLY A 163 -2.45 6.27 4.75
C GLY A 163 -3.02 6.16 6.16
N GLY A 164 -4.21 5.63 6.30
CA GLY A 164 -4.91 5.32 7.55
C GLY A 164 -4.58 3.95 8.15
N GLY A 165 -5.49 3.38 8.92
CA GLY A 165 -5.41 2.07 9.55
C GLY A 165 -4.59 2.04 10.85
N LEU A 166 -4.40 0.82 11.40
CA LEU A 166 -3.63 0.59 12.64
C LEU A 166 -2.14 0.90 12.48
N LYS A 167 -1.64 0.96 11.26
CA LYS A 167 -0.22 1.10 10.84
C LYS A 167 0.58 -0.20 10.99
N CYS A 168 1.34 -0.53 9.93
CA CYS A 168 2.21 -1.71 9.90
C CYS A 168 3.15 -1.81 11.09
N ALA A 169 3.70 -0.69 11.56
CA ALA A 169 4.57 -0.67 12.74
C ALA A 169 3.89 -1.21 14.00
N ARG A 170 2.62 -0.83 14.25
CA ARG A 170 1.87 -1.30 15.42
C ARG A 170 1.54 -2.78 15.33
N VAL A 171 1.15 -3.25 14.14
CA VAL A 171 0.90 -4.68 13.89
C VAL A 171 2.17 -5.49 14.14
N LEU A 172 3.32 -5.02 13.63
CA LEU A 172 4.62 -5.65 13.87
C LEU A 172 4.98 -5.69 15.36
N LEU A 173 4.73 -4.59 16.10
CA LEU A 173 4.92 -4.53 17.55
C LEU A 173 4.02 -5.52 18.29
N LEU A 174 2.75 -5.67 17.89
CA LEU A 174 1.84 -6.64 18.49
C LEU A 174 2.37 -8.06 18.30
N PHE A 175 2.81 -8.44 17.10
CA PHE A 175 3.39 -9.76 16.86
C PHE A 175 4.69 -9.99 17.64
N LYS A 176 5.59 -8.99 17.72
CA LYS A 176 6.81 -9.09 18.53
C LYS A 176 6.49 -9.25 20.02
N ASN A 177 5.52 -8.48 20.54
CA ASN A 177 5.08 -8.59 21.94
C ASN A 177 4.42 -9.94 22.22
N LEU A 178 3.58 -10.43 21.34
CA LEU A 178 2.97 -11.76 21.48
C LEU A 178 4.05 -12.84 21.58
N ARG A 179 4.99 -12.83 20.64
CA ARG A 179 6.13 -13.77 20.63
C ARG A 179 6.95 -13.66 21.92
N ARG A 180 7.22 -12.45 22.42
CA ARG A 180 7.92 -12.23 23.68
C ARG A 180 7.15 -12.81 24.86
N ASN A 181 5.84 -12.58 24.92
CA ASN A 181 5.03 -13.07 26.03
C ASN A 181 4.98 -14.59 26.06
N ILE A 182 4.86 -15.25 24.90
CA ILE A 182 4.96 -16.72 24.80
C ILE A 182 6.32 -17.19 25.29
N HIS A 183 7.41 -16.53 24.86
CA HIS A 183 8.77 -16.86 25.30
C HIS A 183 8.96 -16.67 26.82
N LYS A 184 8.33 -15.63 27.40
CA LYS A 184 8.39 -15.36 28.84
C LYS A 184 7.66 -16.43 29.66
N ILE A 185 6.56 -16.98 29.12
CA ILE A 185 5.86 -18.10 29.78
C ILE A 185 6.73 -19.35 29.81
N LEU A 186 7.49 -19.60 28.72
CA LEU A 186 8.39 -20.76 28.62
C LEU A 186 9.69 -20.58 29.42
N HIS A 187 10.17 -19.32 29.57
CA HIS A 187 11.43 -18.99 30.27
C HIS A 187 11.25 -17.77 31.18
N PRO A 188 10.65 -17.93 32.39
CA PRO A 188 10.20 -16.82 33.25
C PRO A 188 11.34 -15.89 33.75
N ARG A 189 12.58 -16.40 33.85
CA ARG A 189 13.75 -15.66 34.35
C ARG A 189 14.44 -14.80 33.30
N ARG A 190 14.02 -14.83 32.03
CA ARG A 190 14.68 -14.09 30.94
C ARG A 190 14.00 -12.75 30.71
N VAL A 191 14.72 -11.66 30.94
CA VAL A 191 14.26 -10.31 30.59
C VAL A 191 14.59 -10.05 29.12
N GLN A 192 13.57 -9.80 28.27
CA GLN A 192 13.74 -9.42 26.88
C GLN A 192 13.07 -8.08 26.63
N VAL A 193 13.80 -7.13 26.05
CA VAL A 193 13.26 -5.85 25.59
C VAL A 193 12.89 -6.00 24.11
N VAL A 194 11.74 -5.45 23.71
CA VAL A 194 11.32 -5.44 22.31
C VAL A 194 11.82 -4.16 21.68
N HIS A 195 12.66 -4.29 20.66
CA HIS A 195 13.12 -3.18 19.84
C HIS A 195 12.48 -3.26 18.45
N VAL A 196 12.23 -2.10 17.83
CA VAL A 196 11.88 -1.95 16.42
C VAL A 196 13.01 -1.13 15.80
N ASP A 197 13.59 -1.62 14.73
CA ASP A 197 14.72 -1.01 14.01
C ASP A 197 16.02 -0.89 14.85
N GLY A 198 16.23 -1.79 15.80
CA GLY A 198 17.39 -1.83 16.69
C GLY A 198 18.23 -3.09 16.49
#